data_edd230a20c127f3d994aaf8bdb2bfb56
#
_entry.id   edd230a20c127f3d994aaf8bdb2bfb56
#
_cell.length_a   1.000
_cell.length_b   1.000
_cell.length_c   1.000
_cell.angle_alpha   90.00
_cell.angle_beta   90.00
_cell.angle_gamma   90.00
#
_symmetry.space_group_name_H-M   'P 1'
#
loop_
_entity.id
_entity.type
_entity.pdbx_description
1 polymer ?
#
loop_
_entity_poly.entity_id
_entity_poly.type
_entity_poly.pdbx_seq_one_letter_code
_entity_poly.pdbx_strand_id
1 'polypeptide(L)'
;MSIQLNHLTHVYNEGTTFEKVALNDVTLEIQTGEFIGLIGHTGSGKSTLIQHLNGIISPSSGEILLDGENIHKDKAKLKEVRRRIGLAFQYPEYQLFEMTVYKDVAFGPTNLGLSAEQIHENVVAALNIVGIDETFYEKSPFELSGGQKRR
;
A
#
# COMPACT_ATOMS: atom_id res chain seq x y z
N MET A 1 10.87 -6.52 10.70
CA MET A 1 10.82 -5.56 9.57
C MET A 1 10.98 -4.17 10.15
N SER A 2 12.03 -3.47 9.81
CA SER A 2 12.23 -2.07 10.20
C SER A 2 12.17 -1.17 8.97
N ILE A 3 11.67 0.06 9.14
CA ILE A 3 11.62 1.07 8.09
C ILE A 3 12.37 2.30 8.61
N GLN A 4 13.28 2.84 7.81
CA GLN A 4 14.04 4.05 8.13
C GLN A 4 13.90 5.06 7.02
N LEU A 5 13.63 6.30 7.38
CA LEU A 5 13.62 7.45 6.51
C LEU A 5 14.80 8.34 6.88
N ASN A 6 15.65 8.62 5.93
CA ASN A 6 16.84 9.45 6.14
C ASN A 6 16.72 10.73 5.30
N HIS A 7 16.48 11.86 5.97
CA HIS A 7 16.41 13.19 5.33
C HIS A 7 15.43 13.24 4.14
N LEU A 8 14.27 12.58 4.28
CA LEU A 8 13.30 12.42 3.20
C LEU A 8 12.65 13.76 2.87
N THR A 9 12.82 14.21 1.63
CA THR A 9 12.16 15.41 1.09
C THR A 9 11.37 15.04 -0.16
N HIS A 10 10.16 15.58 -0.30
CA HIS A 10 9.37 15.45 -1.51
C HIS A 10 8.74 16.78 -1.91
N VAL A 11 8.99 17.16 -3.15
CA VAL A 11 8.48 18.38 -3.77
C VAL A 11 7.61 17.99 -4.97
N TYR A 12 6.34 18.38 -4.95
CA TYR A 12 5.46 18.25 -6.11
C TYR A 12 5.73 19.38 -7.11
N ASN A 13 5.69 19.06 -8.40
CA ASN A 13 5.87 20.02 -9.50
C ASN A 13 7.13 20.87 -9.38
N GLU A 14 8.24 20.26 -8.96
CA GLU A 14 9.53 20.91 -8.77
C GLU A 14 9.95 21.70 -10.00
N GLY A 15 10.43 22.93 -9.80
CA GLY A 15 10.86 23.85 -10.86
C GLY A 15 9.72 24.53 -11.62
N THR A 16 8.47 24.42 -11.18
CA THR A 16 7.32 25.10 -11.79
C THR A 16 6.73 26.16 -10.84
N THR A 17 5.82 26.99 -11.38
CA THR A 17 5.07 27.97 -10.57
C THR A 17 4.10 27.35 -9.57
N PHE A 18 3.84 26.02 -9.68
CA PHE A 18 2.99 25.24 -8.79
C PHE A 18 3.78 24.33 -7.86
N GLU A 19 5.06 24.64 -7.66
CA GLU A 19 5.92 23.90 -6.76
C GLU A 19 5.36 23.88 -5.33
N LYS A 20 5.35 22.68 -4.72
CA LYS A 20 4.86 22.51 -3.34
C LYS A 20 5.71 21.49 -2.60
N VAL A 21 6.38 21.93 -1.56
CA VAL A 21 7.07 21.03 -0.63
C VAL A 21 6.02 20.31 0.21
N ALA A 22 5.96 18.98 0.10
CA ALA A 22 5.03 18.13 0.84
C ALA A 22 5.70 17.43 2.04
N LEU A 23 6.97 17.07 1.90
CA LEU A 23 7.82 16.55 2.97
C LEU A 23 9.12 17.35 2.94
N ASN A 24 9.61 17.71 4.10
CA ASN A 24 10.83 18.52 4.24
C ASN A 24 11.73 17.92 5.32
N ASP A 25 12.82 17.27 4.90
CA ASP A 25 13.86 16.72 5.77
C ASP A 25 13.34 15.79 6.88
N VAL A 26 12.46 14.84 6.51
CA VAL A 26 11.85 13.91 7.46
C VAL A 26 12.82 12.78 7.75
N THR A 27 13.20 12.63 9.02
CA THR A 27 13.97 11.50 9.53
C THR A 27 13.13 10.76 10.55
N LEU A 28 12.90 9.45 10.33
CA LEU A 28 12.05 8.61 11.15
C LEU A 28 12.52 7.16 11.09
N GLU A 29 12.47 6.48 12.21
CA GLU A 29 12.66 5.03 12.28
C GLU A 29 11.42 4.36 12.86
N ILE A 30 10.98 3.27 12.20
CA ILE A 30 9.84 2.45 12.61
C ILE A 30 10.35 1.05 12.87
N GLN A 31 10.20 0.57 14.10
CA GLN A 31 10.66 -0.74 14.52
C GLN A 31 9.58 -1.81 14.31
N THR A 32 10.01 -3.08 14.30
CA THR A 32 9.10 -4.22 14.25
C THR A 32 8.13 -4.21 15.43
N GLY A 33 6.84 -4.33 15.14
CA GLY A 33 5.79 -4.42 16.16
C GLY A 33 5.29 -3.07 16.67
N GLU A 34 5.83 -1.95 16.21
CA GLU A 34 5.31 -0.63 16.56
C GLU A 34 3.96 -0.33 15.92
N PHE A 35 3.11 0.36 16.67
CA PHE A 35 1.87 0.97 16.20
C PHE A 35 2.00 2.48 16.27
N ILE A 36 2.04 3.14 15.09
CA ILE A 36 2.33 4.57 14.98
C ILE A 36 1.09 5.34 14.53
N GLY A 37 0.73 6.39 15.28
CA GLY A 37 -0.30 7.36 14.92
C GLY A 37 0.31 8.56 14.19
N LEU A 38 -0.09 8.79 12.93
CA LEU A 38 0.32 9.96 12.14
C LEU A 38 -0.77 11.04 12.20
N ILE A 39 -0.53 12.13 12.93
CA ILE A 39 -1.49 13.20 13.19
C ILE A 39 -1.06 14.49 12.47
N GLY A 40 -2.03 15.24 11.99
CA GLY A 40 -1.81 16.54 11.35
C GLY A 40 -3.03 16.99 10.53
N HIS A 41 -3.09 18.27 10.18
CA HIS A 41 -4.17 18.85 9.37
C HIS A 41 -4.16 18.31 7.92
N THR A 42 -5.25 18.54 7.18
CA THR A 42 -5.31 18.22 5.75
C THR A 42 -4.21 18.98 4.99
N GLY A 43 -3.50 18.27 4.11
CA GLY A 43 -2.38 18.85 3.35
C GLY A 43 -1.03 18.93 4.09
N SER A 44 -0.91 18.34 5.30
CA SER A 44 0.37 18.28 6.05
C SER A 44 1.34 17.18 5.61
N GLY A 45 1.11 16.52 4.46
CA GLY A 45 2.04 15.52 3.92
C GLY A 45 1.81 14.07 4.38
N LYS A 46 0.80 13.78 5.24
CA LYS A 46 0.56 12.41 5.76
C LYS A 46 0.42 11.36 4.66
N SER A 47 -0.46 11.60 3.70
CA SER A 47 -0.69 10.65 2.59
C SER A 47 0.55 10.54 1.70
N THR A 48 1.28 11.64 1.49
CA THR A 48 2.53 11.66 0.77
C THR A 48 3.57 10.77 1.47
N LEU A 49 3.72 10.90 2.79
CA LEU A 49 4.63 10.07 3.57
C LEU A 49 4.29 8.57 3.44
N ILE A 50 3.01 8.21 3.62
CA ILE A 50 2.56 6.80 3.53
C ILE A 50 2.82 6.22 2.13
N GLN A 51 2.60 7.00 1.07
CA GLN A 51 2.88 6.56 -0.31
C GLN A 51 4.37 6.37 -0.59
N HIS A 52 5.24 7.09 0.09
CA HIS A 52 6.68 6.85 0.04
C HIS A 52 7.07 5.53 0.70
N LEU A 53 6.49 5.18 1.85
CA LEU A 53 6.79 3.92 2.56
C LEU A 53 6.53 2.67 1.72
N ASN A 54 5.52 2.71 0.84
CA ASN A 54 5.18 1.62 -0.07
C ASN A 54 5.90 1.75 -1.45
N GLY A 55 6.66 2.82 -1.67
CA GLY A 55 7.34 3.07 -2.95
C GLY A 55 6.41 3.40 -4.12
N ILE A 56 5.20 3.93 -3.85
CA ILE A 56 4.28 4.43 -4.91
C ILE A 56 4.87 5.68 -5.54
N ILE A 57 5.43 6.58 -4.71
CA ILE A 57 6.14 7.78 -5.17
C ILE A 57 7.59 7.73 -4.69
N SER A 58 8.48 8.30 -5.49
CA SER A 58 9.90 8.41 -5.18
C SER A 58 10.19 9.77 -4.52
N PRO A 59 11.13 9.85 -3.58
CA PRO A 59 11.51 11.11 -2.96
C PRO A 59 12.26 12.03 -3.94
N SER A 60 12.19 13.35 -3.72
CA SER A 60 13.03 14.33 -4.41
C SER A 60 14.47 14.26 -3.88
N SER A 61 14.64 14.02 -2.57
CA SER A 61 15.95 13.76 -1.95
C SER A 61 15.80 12.93 -0.68
N GLY A 62 16.90 12.40 -0.16
CA GLY A 62 16.92 11.46 0.95
C GLY A 62 16.69 10.03 0.49
N GLU A 63 16.48 9.12 1.44
CA GLU A 63 16.31 7.70 1.16
C GLU A 63 15.35 7.03 2.12
N ILE A 64 14.83 5.89 1.68
CA ILE A 64 13.97 5.02 2.47
C ILE A 64 14.61 3.64 2.49
N LEU A 65 14.83 3.13 3.69
CA LEU A 65 15.41 1.81 3.89
C LEU A 65 14.36 0.86 4.47
N LEU A 66 14.28 -0.33 3.91
CA LEU A 66 13.55 -1.46 4.46
C LEU A 66 14.56 -2.53 4.88
N ASP A 67 14.64 -2.81 6.19
CA ASP A 67 15.65 -3.69 6.79
C ASP A 67 17.09 -3.34 6.36
N GLY A 68 17.40 -2.03 6.29
CA GLY A 68 18.72 -1.50 5.93
C GLY A 68 19.01 -1.40 4.43
N GLU A 69 18.08 -1.82 3.56
CA GLU A 69 18.24 -1.72 2.11
C GLU A 69 17.37 -0.65 1.48
N ASN A 70 17.96 0.22 0.64
CA ASN A 70 17.22 1.27 -0.04
C ASN A 70 16.17 0.69 -1.00
N ILE A 71 14.89 1.07 -0.80
CA ILE A 71 13.75 0.54 -1.56
C ILE A 71 13.74 1.00 -3.01
N HIS A 72 14.39 2.09 -3.34
CA HIS A 72 14.48 2.65 -4.70
C HIS A 72 15.73 2.24 -5.45
N LYS A 73 16.53 1.29 -4.90
CA LYS A 73 17.75 0.81 -5.52
C LYS A 73 17.53 0.30 -6.96
N ASP A 74 16.44 -0.46 -7.14
CA ASP A 74 16.03 -0.95 -8.46
C ASP A 74 14.52 -1.31 -8.48
N LYS A 75 13.99 -1.61 -9.69
CA LYS A 75 12.57 -1.98 -9.87
C LYS A 75 12.18 -3.32 -9.21
N ALA A 76 13.12 -4.26 -9.13
CA ALA A 76 12.86 -5.56 -8.49
C ALA A 76 12.67 -5.37 -6.99
N LYS A 77 13.47 -4.51 -6.37
CA LYS A 77 13.33 -4.15 -4.96
C LYS A 77 11.99 -3.49 -4.65
N LEU A 78 11.52 -2.57 -5.49
CA LEU A 78 10.18 -1.96 -5.33
C LEU A 78 9.05 -3.01 -5.39
N LYS A 79 9.17 -4.01 -6.26
CA LYS A 79 8.19 -5.11 -6.32
C LYS A 79 8.17 -5.92 -5.02
N GLU A 80 9.35 -6.22 -4.45
CA GLU A 80 9.47 -6.89 -3.15
C GLU A 80 8.87 -6.06 -2.02
N VAL A 81 9.16 -4.76 -1.97
CA VAL A 81 8.62 -3.83 -0.97
C VAL A 81 7.10 -3.85 -0.95
N ARG A 82 6.44 -3.75 -2.12
CA ARG A 82 4.98 -3.79 -2.25
C ARG A 82 4.35 -5.12 -1.83
N ARG A 83 5.11 -6.21 -1.84
CA ARG A 83 4.67 -7.51 -1.30
C ARG A 83 4.71 -7.55 0.23
N ARG A 84 5.61 -6.77 0.84
CA ARG A 84 5.85 -6.75 2.29
C ARG A 84 5.08 -5.64 3.00
N ILE A 85 4.82 -4.52 2.32
CA ILE A 85 4.14 -3.34 2.86
C ILE A 85 2.79 -3.17 2.16
N GLY A 86 1.72 -3.60 2.81
CA GLY A 86 0.35 -3.34 2.36
C GLY A 86 -0.03 -1.88 2.58
N LEU A 87 -0.81 -1.32 1.67
CA LEU A 87 -1.35 0.03 1.78
C LEU A 87 -2.88 0.00 1.60
N ALA A 88 -3.60 0.45 2.63
CA ALA A 88 -5.03 0.71 2.52
C ALA A 88 -5.26 2.21 2.29
N PHE A 89 -5.99 2.56 1.23
CA PHE A 89 -6.35 3.93 0.93
C PHE A 89 -7.58 4.39 1.71
N GLN A 90 -7.84 5.69 1.71
CA GLN A 90 -8.95 6.28 2.45
C GLN A 90 -10.32 5.76 2.01
N TYR A 91 -10.47 5.39 0.74
CA TYR A 91 -11.70 4.82 0.15
C TYR A 91 -11.34 3.55 -0.61
N PRO A 92 -11.06 2.43 0.10
CA PRO A 92 -10.60 1.19 -0.52
C PRO A 92 -11.63 0.60 -1.49
N GLU A 93 -12.92 0.89 -1.29
CA GLU A 93 -14.02 0.47 -2.15
C GLU A 93 -13.92 1.00 -3.60
N TYR A 94 -13.18 2.05 -3.85
CA TYR A 94 -12.93 2.56 -5.22
C TYR A 94 -11.85 1.80 -5.97
N GLN A 95 -11.18 0.85 -5.31
CA GLN A 95 -10.17 0.01 -5.92
C GLN A 95 -10.72 -1.32 -6.43
N LEU A 96 -11.99 -1.61 -6.17
CA LEU A 96 -12.67 -2.81 -6.67
C LEU A 96 -12.96 -2.65 -8.16
N PHE A 97 -12.51 -3.59 -8.99
CA PHE A 97 -12.64 -3.48 -10.45
C PHE A 97 -12.96 -4.81 -11.14
N GLU A 98 -12.80 -5.93 -10.47
CA GLU A 98 -13.03 -7.25 -11.04
C GLU A 98 -14.53 -7.62 -11.06
N MET A 99 -14.85 -8.63 -11.85
CA MET A 99 -16.23 -9.09 -12.02
C MET A 99 -16.79 -9.81 -10.80
N THR A 100 -15.92 -10.48 -10.04
CA THR A 100 -16.32 -11.21 -8.82
C THR A 100 -15.38 -10.89 -7.66
N VAL A 101 -15.89 -11.04 -6.44
CA VAL A 101 -15.10 -10.86 -5.20
C VAL A 101 -13.86 -11.77 -5.22
N TYR A 102 -14.05 -13.04 -5.63
CA TYR A 102 -12.94 -13.98 -5.74
C TYR A 102 -11.82 -13.47 -6.67
N LYS A 103 -12.18 -13.00 -7.87
CA LYS A 103 -11.21 -12.52 -8.85
C LYS A 103 -10.50 -11.25 -8.39
N ASP A 104 -11.21 -10.36 -7.71
CA ASP A 104 -10.65 -9.12 -7.19
C ASP A 104 -9.56 -9.41 -6.15
N VAL A 105 -9.83 -10.33 -5.21
CA VAL A 105 -8.85 -10.78 -4.22
C VAL A 105 -7.72 -11.61 -4.86
N ALA A 106 -8.03 -12.41 -5.89
CA ALA A 106 -7.05 -13.23 -6.62
C ALA A 106 -6.07 -12.40 -7.46
N PHE A 107 -6.39 -11.14 -7.76
CA PHE A 107 -5.55 -10.27 -8.59
C PHE A 107 -4.13 -10.11 -8.03
N GLY A 108 -4.00 -9.91 -6.72
CA GLY A 108 -2.70 -9.79 -6.05
C GLY A 108 -1.83 -11.06 -6.21
N PRO A 109 -2.30 -12.22 -5.71
CA PRO A 109 -1.59 -13.49 -5.86
C PRO A 109 -1.27 -13.88 -7.30
N THR A 110 -2.17 -13.57 -8.25
CA THR A 110 -1.94 -13.80 -9.69
C THR A 110 -0.74 -12.99 -10.20
N ASN A 111 -0.68 -11.70 -9.86
CA ASN A 111 0.45 -10.84 -10.23
C ASN A 111 1.79 -11.24 -9.59
N LEU A 112 1.73 -12.01 -8.51
CA LEU A 112 2.91 -12.62 -7.89
C LEU A 112 3.40 -13.86 -8.63
N GLY A 113 2.61 -14.40 -9.56
CA GLY A 113 2.94 -15.61 -10.33
C GLY A 113 2.78 -16.89 -9.53
N LEU A 114 1.86 -16.92 -8.56
CA LEU A 114 1.57 -18.13 -7.77
C LEU A 114 0.81 -19.17 -8.61
N SER A 115 0.87 -20.44 -8.20
CA SER A 115 0.07 -21.51 -8.82
C SER A 115 -1.43 -21.32 -8.54
N ALA A 116 -2.28 -21.93 -9.35
CA ALA A 116 -3.74 -21.86 -9.15
C ALA A 116 -4.17 -22.34 -7.76
N GLU A 117 -3.54 -23.38 -7.24
CA GLU A 117 -3.78 -23.91 -5.89
C GLU A 117 -3.40 -22.88 -4.81
N GLN A 118 -2.21 -22.31 -4.92
CA GLN A 118 -1.73 -21.27 -3.99
C GLN A 118 -2.61 -20.01 -4.05
N ILE A 119 -3.06 -19.61 -5.24
CA ILE A 119 -4.00 -18.48 -5.39
C ILE A 119 -5.29 -18.79 -4.64
N HIS A 120 -5.87 -19.98 -4.85
CA HIS A 120 -7.11 -20.38 -4.18
C HIS A 120 -6.97 -20.38 -2.66
N GLU A 121 -5.92 -21.02 -2.14
CA GLU A 121 -5.64 -21.05 -0.70
C GLU A 121 -5.50 -19.64 -0.10
N ASN A 122 -4.75 -18.75 -0.76
CA ASN A 122 -4.56 -17.38 -0.29
C ASN A 122 -5.86 -16.57 -0.32
N VAL A 123 -6.68 -16.70 -1.38
CA VAL A 123 -7.97 -16.02 -1.50
C VAL A 123 -8.92 -16.46 -0.41
N VAL A 124 -9.08 -17.77 -0.22
CA VAL A 124 -9.97 -18.34 0.80
C VAL A 124 -9.51 -17.90 2.20
N ALA A 125 -8.22 -17.98 2.47
CA ALA A 125 -7.66 -17.54 3.76
C ALA A 125 -7.92 -16.05 4.02
N ALA A 126 -7.69 -15.18 3.02
CA ALA A 126 -7.90 -13.74 3.16
C ALA A 126 -9.38 -13.40 3.40
N LEU A 127 -10.29 -13.98 2.61
CA LEU A 127 -11.74 -13.74 2.74
C LEU A 127 -12.29 -14.24 4.08
N ASN A 128 -11.80 -15.38 4.56
CA ASN A 128 -12.16 -15.91 5.88
C ASN A 128 -11.69 -15.00 7.03
N ILE A 129 -10.47 -14.46 6.96
CA ILE A 129 -9.93 -13.54 7.99
C ILE A 129 -10.82 -12.30 8.13
N VAL A 130 -11.34 -11.77 7.02
CA VAL A 130 -12.20 -10.59 7.03
C VAL A 130 -13.69 -10.92 7.15
N GLY A 131 -14.06 -12.20 7.30
CA GLY A 131 -15.43 -12.66 7.50
C GLY A 131 -16.34 -12.46 6.28
N ILE A 132 -15.81 -12.70 5.08
CA ILE A 132 -16.58 -12.77 3.83
C ILE A 132 -16.88 -14.26 3.54
N ASP A 133 -18.17 -14.60 3.58
CA ASP A 133 -18.66 -15.96 3.36
C ASP A 133 -18.52 -16.42 1.89
N GLU A 134 -18.33 -17.72 1.67
CA GLU A 134 -18.14 -18.31 0.35
C GLU A 134 -19.30 -17.99 -0.64
N THR A 135 -20.50 -17.78 -0.13
CA THR A 135 -21.67 -17.37 -0.94
C THR A 135 -21.50 -16.03 -1.65
N PHE A 136 -20.51 -15.26 -1.26
CA PHE A 136 -20.16 -13.96 -1.90
C PHE A 136 -19.06 -14.09 -2.96
N TYR A 137 -18.32 -15.18 -3.04
CA TYR A 137 -17.14 -15.30 -3.90
C TYR A 137 -17.42 -15.01 -5.37
N GLU A 138 -18.53 -15.55 -5.89
CA GLU A 138 -18.93 -15.35 -7.29
C GLU A 138 -19.82 -14.13 -7.52
N LYS A 139 -20.16 -13.38 -6.46
CA LYS A 139 -20.91 -12.14 -6.59
C LYS A 139 -20.02 -11.00 -7.05
N SER A 140 -20.64 -10.03 -7.71
CA SER A 140 -19.94 -8.78 -8.03
C SER A 140 -19.55 -8.04 -6.75
N PRO A 141 -18.32 -7.48 -6.64
CA PRO A 141 -17.96 -6.61 -5.52
C PRO A 141 -18.93 -5.46 -5.30
N PHE A 142 -19.60 -5.01 -6.37
CA PHE A 142 -20.56 -3.90 -6.30
C PHE A 142 -21.89 -4.27 -5.61
N GLU A 143 -22.20 -5.56 -5.48
CA GLU A 143 -23.37 -6.07 -4.75
C GLU A 143 -23.14 -6.14 -3.23
N LEU A 144 -21.91 -6.01 -2.78
CA LEU A 144 -21.56 -6.01 -1.36
C LEU A 144 -22.02 -4.73 -0.66
N SER A 145 -22.37 -4.84 0.62
CA SER A 145 -22.60 -3.67 1.47
C SER A 145 -21.34 -2.81 1.61
N GLY A 146 -21.48 -1.55 1.94
CA GLY A 146 -20.35 -0.65 2.15
C GLY A 146 -19.34 -1.17 3.20
N GLY A 147 -19.83 -1.80 4.27
CA GLY A 147 -18.97 -2.43 5.28
C GLY A 147 -18.24 -3.66 4.77
N GLN A 148 -18.88 -4.47 3.92
CA GLN A 148 -18.25 -5.63 3.29
C GLN A 148 -17.17 -5.22 2.28
N LYS A 149 -17.42 -4.16 1.50
CA LYS A 149 -16.43 -3.61 0.55
C LYS A 149 -15.15 -3.09 1.21
N ARG A 150 -15.25 -2.62 2.46
CA ARG A 150 -14.11 -2.08 3.22
C ARG A 150 -13.30 -3.14 3.96
N ARG A 151 -13.79 -4.34 4.08
CA ARG A 151 -13.11 -5.49 4.65
C ARG A 151 -12.24 -6.20 3.62
#